data_e3e7e47ece5f2952a4231467d728017e
#
_entry.id   e3e7e47ece5f2952a4231467d728017e
#
_cell.length_a   1.000
_cell.length_b   1.000
_cell.length_c   1.000
_cell.angle_alpha   90.00
_cell.angle_beta   90.00
_cell.angle_gamma   90.00
#
_symmetry.space_group_name_H-M   'P 1'
#
loop_
_entity.id
_entity.type
_entity.pdbx_description
1 polymer ?
#
loop_
_entity_poly.entity_id
_entity_poly.type
_entity_poly.pdbx_seq_one_letter_code
_entity_poly.pdbx_strand_id
1 'polypeptide(L)'
;MGSAQEEISVDVLVIGAGPTGLGAAKRLHQINGPSWLIVDSNETPGGLASTDVTPEGFLYDVGGHVIFSHYKYFDDCIDEALPNEDDWYTHQRISYVRYKGLWVPYPYQNNISMLPKEDQAAAVDGMIDAALAARVANTKPADFDEHIMRTMGEGIANQFMRPYNFKVWAVPPKKMQCAWLGERVATPDVKKVVNNIIHNKTAGGWGPNATFRFPAKDGTGGIWIAVAKTLPDSKKRFGEHGTVTKVDANAKRVTFKDGTVVNYNKLVNTMAVDALVEHMGDKELIDLSKDLYYSSTHVIGVGIRGERPERIGDKCWLYFPEDNCPFYRATIFSNYSPYNQPQKGVKLATQQLGDGSKPSSSELKDGPYWSIMLEVSESSMKPVDQKNLLKDSIQGLINTEMIKPGDEIVSTYHRRFDHGYPTPSLEREGVLTKLLPALQDRDIWSRGRFGSWRYEVGNQDHSFMLGVEAVDSIVNGAVELTLNYPDFVNGRRNTERRLQDGAQLFANKKAGMQVDTEL
;
A
#
# COMPACT_ATOMS: atom_id res chain seq x y z
N MET A 1 1.77 -1.67 -48.33
CA MET A 1 2.80 -2.64 -47.93
C MET A 1 2.63 -2.81 -46.44
N GLY A 2 2.11 -3.94 -45.96
CA GLY A 2 2.01 -4.19 -44.52
C GLY A 2 3.43 -4.27 -43.94
N SER A 3 3.71 -3.47 -42.90
CA SER A 3 4.94 -3.64 -42.14
C SER A 3 5.01 -5.07 -41.65
N ALA A 4 6.13 -5.75 -41.86
CA ALA A 4 6.33 -7.07 -41.28
C ALA A 4 6.09 -6.96 -39.77
N GLN A 5 5.23 -7.83 -39.23
CA GLN A 5 4.94 -7.87 -37.81
C GLN A 5 6.24 -8.20 -37.07
N GLU A 6 6.65 -7.36 -36.12
CA GLU A 6 7.83 -7.62 -35.31
C GLU A 6 7.60 -8.86 -34.44
N GLU A 7 8.49 -9.84 -34.54
CA GLU A 7 8.45 -11.08 -33.75
C GLU A 7 9.73 -11.23 -32.92
N ILE A 8 9.57 -11.34 -31.62
CA ILE A 8 10.65 -11.48 -30.63
C ILE A 8 10.51 -12.83 -29.95
N SER A 9 11.64 -13.47 -29.63
CA SER A 9 11.65 -14.73 -28.87
C SER A 9 12.53 -14.59 -27.63
N VAL A 10 12.02 -15.01 -26.48
CA VAL A 10 12.75 -15.00 -25.20
C VAL A 10 12.45 -16.27 -24.40
N ASP A 11 13.37 -16.65 -23.52
CA ASP A 11 13.14 -17.77 -22.60
C ASP A 11 12.11 -17.36 -21.52
N VAL A 12 12.23 -16.15 -20.97
CA VAL A 12 11.32 -15.64 -19.93
C VAL A 12 10.78 -14.27 -20.32
N LEU A 13 9.46 -14.18 -20.44
CA LEU A 13 8.76 -12.90 -20.56
C LEU A 13 8.22 -12.49 -19.19
N VAL A 14 8.46 -11.24 -18.79
CA VAL A 14 7.92 -10.64 -17.56
C VAL A 14 6.91 -9.56 -17.93
N ILE A 15 5.66 -9.74 -17.54
CA ILE A 15 4.59 -8.75 -17.73
C ILE A 15 4.38 -7.95 -16.45
N GLY A 16 4.55 -6.63 -16.54
CA GLY A 16 4.46 -5.66 -15.47
C GLY A 16 5.83 -5.23 -14.94
N ALA A 17 6.00 -3.92 -14.75
CA ALA A 17 7.22 -3.29 -14.22
C ALA A 17 6.97 -2.62 -12.85
N GLY A 18 6.06 -3.17 -12.06
CA GLY A 18 5.94 -2.91 -10.64
C GLY A 18 7.03 -3.65 -9.84
N PRO A 19 7.01 -3.58 -8.51
CA PRO A 19 7.99 -4.25 -7.65
C PRO A 19 8.22 -5.74 -8.01
N THR A 20 7.16 -6.48 -8.28
CA THR A 20 7.24 -7.92 -8.61
C THR A 20 7.96 -8.18 -9.93
N GLY A 21 7.58 -7.45 -10.99
CA GLY A 21 8.22 -7.63 -12.30
C GLY A 21 9.66 -7.17 -12.29
N LEU A 22 9.98 -6.08 -11.60
CA LEU A 22 11.35 -5.60 -11.44
C LEU A 22 12.19 -6.56 -10.59
N GLY A 23 11.61 -7.22 -9.58
CA GLY A 23 12.25 -8.29 -8.84
C GLY A 23 12.63 -9.48 -9.74
N ALA A 24 11.68 -9.93 -10.57
CA ALA A 24 11.94 -10.99 -11.56
C ALA A 24 13.03 -10.58 -12.57
N ALA A 25 12.92 -9.38 -13.16
CA ALA A 25 13.89 -8.88 -14.12
C ALA A 25 15.30 -8.71 -13.52
N LYS A 26 15.38 -8.19 -12.30
CA LYS A 26 16.64 -8.05 -11.56
C LYS A 26 17.30 -9.41 -11.34
N ARG A 27 16.51 -10.41 -10.94
CA ARG A 27 17.01 -11.77 -10.71
C ARG A 27 17.49 -12.43 -12.01
N LEU A 28 16.72 -12.31 -13.09
CA LEU A 28 17.12 -12.79 -14.42
C LEU A 28 18.42 -12.15 -14.91
N HIS A 29 18.55 -10.84 -14.70
CA HIS A 29 19.77 -10.11 -15.06
C HIS A 29 20.99 -10.60 -14.28
N GLN A 30 20.86 -10.87 -12.99
CA GLN A 30 21.94 -11.37 -12.14
C GLN A 30 22.36 -12.80 -12.47
N ILE A 31 21.38 -13.68 -12.75
CA ILE A 31 21.66 -15.07 -13.14
C ILE A 31 22.43 -15.13 -14.46
N ASN A 32 22.15 -14.20 -15.38
CA ASN A 32 22.78 -14.09 -16.70
C ASN A 32 22.75 -15.41 -17.50
N GLY A 33 21.64 -16.13 -17.42
CA GLY A 33 21.45 -17.41 -18.13
C GLY A 33 20.36 -17.30 -19.20
N PRO A 34 19.07 -17.34 -18.84
CA PRO A 34 17.97 -17.25 -19.81
C PRO A 34 17.90 -15.88 -20.48
N SER A 35 17.50 -15.86 -21.75
CA SER A 35 17.08 -14.63 -22.42
C SER A 35 15.75 -14.14 -21.83
N TRP A 36 15.60 -12.82 -21.67
CA TRP A 36 14.41 -12.26 -21.04
C TRP A 36 14.03 -10.88 -21.57
N LEU A 37 12.77 -10.52 -21.34
CA LEU A 37 12.22 -9.20 -21.64
C LEU A 37 11.21 -8.84 -20.55
N ILE A 38 11.21 -7.56 -20.11
CA ILE A 38 10.19 -7.00 -19.23
C ILE A 38 9.36 -5.97 -19.99
N VAL A 39 8.04 -6.03 -19.80
CA VAL A 39 7.08 -5.16 -20.50
C VAL A 39 6.10 -4.54 -19.51
N ASP A 40 5.65 -3.31 -19.80
CA ASP A 40 4.61 -2.64 -19.01
C ASP A 40 3.82 -1.66 -19.90
N SER A 41 2.53 -1.53 -19.66
CA SER A 41 1.66 -0.57 -20.36
C SER A 41 1.93 0.89 -19.98
N ASN A 42 2.55 1.14 -18.83
CA ASN A 42 2.96 2.48 -18.42
C ASN A 42 4.39 2.76 -18.91
N GLU A 43 4.66 4.01 -19.27
CA GLU A 43 6.01 4.45 -19.64
C GLU A 43 6.94 4.47 -18.42
N THR A 44 6.39 4.75 -17.24
CA THR A 44 7.13 4.82 -15.98
C THR A 44 6.91 3.55 -15.16
N PRO A 45 7.99 2.87 -14.72
CA PRO A 45 7.87 1.69 -13.86
C PRO A 45 7.42 2.07 -12.46
N GLY A 46 6.97 1.08 -11.69
CA GLY A 46 6.53 1.22 -10.30
C GLY A 46 5.16 0.61 -10.02
N GLY A 47 4.28 0.50 -11.01
CA GLY A 47 2.94 -0.06 -10.83
C GLY A 47 2.17 0.64 -9.71
N LEU A 48 1.64 -0.13 -8.75
CA LEU A 48 0.96 0.42 -7.57
C LEU A 48 1.91 1.06 -6.53
N ALA A 49 3.21 1.03 -6.73
CA ALA A 49 4.21 1.73 -5.94
C ALA A 49 4.79 2.95 -6.69
N SER A 50 4.04 3.50 -7.64
CA SER A 50 4.41 4.71 -8.40
C SER A 50 4.03 5.99 -7.66
N THR A 51 4.52 7.12 -8.17
CA THR A 51 4.29 8.47 -7.65
C THR A 51 3.85 9.37 -8.78
N ASP A 52 2.77 10.11 -8.57
CA ASP A 52 2.33 11.15 -9.49
C ASP A 52 2.81 12.52 -8.99
N VAL A 53 3.02 13.45 -9.94
CA VAL A 53 3.40 14.83 -9.66
C VAL A 53 2.32 15.75 -10.21
N THR A 54 1.79 16.64 -9.37
CA THR A 54 0.80 17.64 -9.82
C THR A 54 1.48 18.75 -10.62
N PRO A 55 0.73 19.50 -11.45
CA PRO A 55 1.27 20.65 -12.16
C PRO A 55 1.93 21.70 -11.24
N GLU A 56 1.47 21.81 -10.00
CA GLU A 56 2.02 22.71 -9.00
C GLU A 56 3.31 22.18 -8.33
N GLY A 57 3.66 20.89 -8.55
CA GLY A 57 4.87 20.27 -8.03
C GLY A 57 4.69 19.51 -6.71
N PHE A 58 3.47 19.16 -6.33
CA PHE A 58 3.23 18.23 -5.21
C PHE A 58 3.31 16.79 -5.70
N LEU A 59 3.93 15.94 -4.89
CA LEU A 59 4.02 14.51 -5.14
C LEU A 59 2.94 13.78 -4.35
N TYR A 60 2.38 12.72 -4.96
CA TYR A 60 1.48 11.78 -4.29
C TYR A 60 1.76 10.35 -4.75
N ASP A 61 2.06 9.49 -3.79
CA ASP A 61 2.18 8.04 -4.03
C ASP A 61 0.80 7.41 -4.27
N VAL A 62 0.78 6.21 -4.82
CA VAL A 62 -0.44 5.41 -4.95
C VAL A 62 -0.81 4.81 -3.58
N GLY A 63 -1.23 5.68 -2.65
CA GLY A 63 -1.46 5.35 -1.26
C GLY A 63 -0.22 5.47 -0.38
N GLY A 64 -0.39 5.27 0.92
CA GLY A 64 0.70 5.41 1.90
C GLY A 64 1.69 4.27 1.82
N HIS A 65 2.84 4.51 1.20
CA HIS A 65 3.94 3.56 1.10
C HIS A 65 5.12 3.99 1.96
N VAL A 66 5.79 3.00 2.56
CA VAL A 66 7.04 3.17 3.31
C VAL A 66 7.91 1.93 3.08
N ILE A 67 9.22 2.05 3.28
CA ILE A 67 10.14 0.93 3.16
C ILE A 67 10.50 0.41 4.55
N PHE A 68 10.07 -0.80 4.80
CA PHE A 68 10.62 -1.71 5.80
C PHE A 68 10.70 -3.09 5.14
N SER A 69 11.60 -3.96 5.55
CA SER A 69 11.90 -5.17 4.78
C SER A 69 12.13 -6.38 5.66
N HIS A 70 11.64 -7.52 5.19
CA HIS A 70 11.92 -8.85 5.73
C HIS A 70 13.11 -9.54 5.03
N TYR A 71 13.69 -8.91 3.97
CA TYR A 71 14.64 -9.56 3.09
C TYR A 71 15.88 -8.70 2.82
N LYS A 72 17.03 -9.22 3.21
CA LYS A 72 18.32 -8.59 2.87
C LYS A 72 18.49 -8.40 1.37
N TYR A 73 18.09 -9.38 0.56
CA TYR A 73 18.21 -9.30 -0.90
C TYR A 73 17.43 -8.11 -1.49
N PHE A 74 16.22 -7.86 -1.00
CA PHE A 74 15.45 -6.68 -1.39
C PHE A 74 16.20 -5.39 -1.02
N ASP A 75 16.69 -5.30 0.21
CA ASP A 75 17.45 -4.12 0.67
C ASP A 75 18.70 -3.90 -0.19
N ASP A 76 19.47 -4.95 -0.47
CA ASP A 76 20.67 -4.87 -1.32
C ASP A 76 20.33 -4.31 -2.72
N CYS A 77 19.21 -4.72 -3.32
CA CYS A 77 18.79 -4.26 -4.64
C CYS A 77 18.35 -2.79 -4.66
N ILE A 78 17.61 -2.33 -3.65
CA ILE A 78 17.21 -0.91 -3.59
C ILE A 78 18.38 -0.01 -3.18
N ASP A 79 19.30 -0.49 -2.35
CA ASP A 79 20.51 0.24 -1.95
C ASP A 79 21.54 0.32 -3.11
N GLU A 80 21.58 -0.68 -4.01
CA GLU A 80 22.33 -0.57 -5.26
C GLU A 80 21.76 0.53 -6.17
N ALA A 81 20.45 0.63 -6.23
CA ALA A 81 19.77 1.62 -7.07
C ALA A 81 19.84 3.06 -6.50
N LEU A 82 19.81 3.21 -5.19
CA LEU A 82 19.88 4.48 -4.45
C LEU A 82 20.94 4.34 -3.35
N PRO A 83 22.26 4.45 -3.71
CA PRO A 83 23.36 4.05 -2.84
C PRO A 83 23.78 5.09 -1.80
N ASN A 84 23.38 6.36 -1.97
CA ASN A 84 23.87 7.44 -1.11
C ASN A 84 23.02 7.56 0.16
N GLU A 85 23.63 8.01 1.25
CA GLU A 85 22.89 8.29 2.49
C GLU A 85 21.83 9.38 2.27
N ASP A 86 22.12 10.39 1.47
CA ASP A 86 21.21 11.49 1.15
C ASP A 86 20.03 11.08 0.25
N ASP A 87 20.04 9.87 -0.29
CA ASP A 87 18.90 9.33 -1.06
C ASP A 87 17.73 8.91 -0.14
N TRP A 88 17.94 8.83 1.16
CA TRP A 88 16.98 8.25 2.10
C TRP A 88 16.78 9.11 3.36
N TYR A 89 15.53 9.07 3.86
CA TYR A 89 15.19 9.49 5.22
C TYR A 89 14.74 8.28 6.04
N THR A 90 15.13 8.25 7.31
CA THR A 90 14.64 7.27 8.29
C THR A 90 13.66 7.97 9.23
N HIS A 91 12.49 7.38 9.41
CA HIS A 91 11.43 7.91 10.24
C HIS A 91 11.03 6.91 11.32
N GLN A 92 10.68 7.44 12.48
CA GLN A 92 9.86 6.72 13.45
C GLN A 92 8.39 6.91 13.06
N ARG A 93 7.61 5.84 13.15
CA ARG A 93 6.18 5.92 12.88
C ARG A 93 5.44 6.64 14.00
N ILE A 94 4.80 7.76 13.67
CA ILE A 94 3.92 8.51 14.55
C ILE A 94 2.53 8.48 13.95
N SER A 95 1.71 7.56 14.44
CA SER A 95 0.38 7.26 13.91
C SER A 95 -0.67 7.27 14.99
N TYR A 96 -1.84 7.78 14.64
CA TYR A 96 -2.98 7.91 15.55
C TYR A 96 -4.28 7.47 14.87
N VAL A 97 -5.26 7.12 15.71
CA VAL A 97 -6.65 6.98 15.31
C VAL A 97 -7.41 8.21 15.77
N ARG A 98 -8.13 8.87 14.87
CA ARG A 98 -9.02 9.99 15.20
C ARG A 98 -10.35 9.42 15.68
N TYR A 99 -10.67 9.60 16.96
CA TYR A 99 -11.88 9.06 17.56
C TYR A 99 -12.51 10.07 18.52
N LYS A 100 -13.75 10.47 18.28
CA LYS A 100 -14.48 11.46 19.09
C LYS A 100 -13.67 12.73 19.38
N GLY A 101 -12.97 13.25 18.38
CA GLY A 101 -12.12 14.43 18.52
C GLY A 101 -10.75 14.19 19.18
N LEU A 102 -10.44 12.96 19.60
CA LEU A 102 -9.18 12.60 20.23
C LEU A 102 -8.19 12.03 19.22
N TRP A 103 -6.90 12.19 19.50
CA TRP A 103 -5.83 11.48 18.84
C TRP A 103 -5.39 10.30 19.72
N VAL A 104 -5.92 9.11 19.42
CA VAL A 104 -5.60 7.87 20.15
C VAL A 104 -4.37 7.25 19.49
N PRO A 105 -3.26 7.03 20.22
CA PRO A 105 -2.08 6.40 19.64
C PRO A 105 -2.38 5.03 19.02
N TYR A 106 -1.73 4.72 17.91
CA TYR A 106 -1.86 3.41 17.26
C TYR A 106 -0.98 2.35 17.95
N PRO A 107 -1.44 1.12 18.16
CA PRO A 107 -2.78 0.61 17.79
C PRO A 107 -3.87 0.99 18.82
N TYR A 108 -5.06 1.29 18.30
CA TYR A 108 -6.22 1.73 19.09
C TYR A 108 -6.51 0.82 20.28
N GLN A 109 -6.58 -0.49 20.06
CA GLN A 109 -6.94 -1.51 21.04
C GLN A 109 -5.95 -1.63 22.20
N ASN A 110 -4.75 -1.09 22.07
CA ASN A 110 -3.76 -1.06 23.15
C ASN A 110 -3.79 0.27 23.94
N ASN A 111 -4.51 1.27 23.44
CA ASN A 111 -4.54 2.63 23.97
C ASN A 111 -5.92 3.07 24.46
N ILE A 112 -6.68 2.14 25.01
CA ILE A 112 -8.02 2.35 25.56
C ILE A 112 -8.02 3.38 26.71
N SER A 113 -6.91 3.55 27.42
CA SER A 113 -6.73 4.56 28.47
C SER A 113 -6.98 6.01 28.01
N MET A 114 -6.86 6.27 26.72
CA MET A 114 -7.08 7.60 26.12
C MET A 114 -8.55 7.93 25.87
N LEU A 115 -9.43 6.95 25.93
CA LEU A 115 -10.85 7.10 25.57
C LEU A 115 -11.68 7.74 26.70
N PRO A 116 -12.88 8.25 26.40
CA PRO A 116 -13.88 8.58 27.43
C PRO A 116 -14.19 7.37 28.32
N LYS A 117 -14.57 7.60 29.57
CA LYS A 117 -14.74 6.54 30.58
C LYS A 117 -15.76 5.47 30.19
N GLU A 118 -16.86 5.86 29.56
CA GLU A 118 -17.88 4.94 29.05
C GLU A 118 -17.33 4.03 27.95
N ASP A 119 -16.51 4.59 27.06
CA ASP A 119 -15.87 3.81 25.99
C ASP A 119 -14.78 2.89 26.56
N GLN A 120 -14.05 3.32 27.61
CA GLN A 120 -13.11 2.46 28.35
C GLN A 120 -13.84 1.27 28.98
N ALA A 121 -14.95 1.53 29.67
CA ALA A 121 -15.75 0.48 30.32
C ALA A 121 -16.27 -0.52 29.29
N ALA A 122 -16.91 -0.06 28.22
CA ALA A 122 -17.42 -0.94 27.16
C ALA A 122 -16.31 -1.79 26.50
N ALA A 123 -15.12 -1.21 26.28
CA ALA A 123 -13.98 -1.95 25.74
C ALA A 123 -13.47 -3.02 26.71
N VAL A 124 -13.33 -2.69 28.00
CA VAL A 124 -12.86 -3.62 29.03
C VAL A 124 -13.87 -4.75 29.25
N ASP A 125 -15.15 -4.45 29.35
CA ASP A 125 -16.22 -5.44 29.51
C ASP A 125 -16.19 -6.44 28.35
N GLY A 126 -16.15 -5.95 27.12
CA GLY A 126 -16.06 -6.80 25.93
C GLY A 126 -14.80 -7.67 25.90
N MET A 127 -13.64 -7.12 26.28
CA MET A 127 -12.38 -7.91 26.35
C MET A 127 -12.44 -8.99 27.42
N ILE A 128 -13.07 -8.73 28.56
CA ILE A 128 -13.26 -9.71 29.64
C ILE A 128 -14.16 -10.84 29.15
N ASP A 129 -15.30 -10.52 28.54
CA ASP A 129 -16.22 -11.49 27.97
C ASP A 129 -15.54 -12.36 26.91
N ALA A 130 -14.77 -11.76 26.00
CA ALA A 130 -13.98 -12.48 25.01
C ALA A 130 -12.95 -13.42 25.66
N ALA A 131 -12.23 -12.96 26.69
CA ALA A 131 -11.24 -13.77 27.41
C ALA A 131 -11.88 -14.95 28.16
N LEU A 132 -13.08 -14.77 28.72
CA LEU A 132 -13.83 -15.85 29.36
C LEU A 132 -14.33 -16.87 28.34
N ALA A 133 -14.89 -16.40 27.23
CA ALA A 133 -15.36 -17.26 26.14
C ALA A 133 -14.22 -18.06 25.49
N ALA A 134 -13.02 -17.48 25.36
CA ALA A 134 -11.85 -18.13 24.79
C ALA A 134 -11.41 -19.38 25.56
N ARG A 135 -11.73 -19.48 26.86
CA ARG A 135 -11.38 -20.65 27.70
C ARG A 135 -12.12 -21.94 27.30
N VAL A 136 -13.27 -21.80 26.66
CA VAL A 136 -14.11 -22.93 26.25
C VAL A 136 -14.20 -23.08 24.74
N ALA A 137 -13.65 -22.12 23.98
CA ALA A 137 -13.64 -22.15 22.53
C ALA A 137 -12.66 -23.21 22.02
N ASN A 138 -13.15 -24.12 21.15
CA ASN A 138 -12.37 -25.21 20.57
C ASN A 138 -12.35 -25.16 19.01
N THR A 139 -12.90 -24.13 18.42
CA THR A 139 -13.00 -23.94 16.97
C THR A 139 -12.24 -22.69 16.54
N LYS A 140 -11.77 -22.68 15.29
CA LYS A 140 -11.23 -21.45 14.67
C LYS A 140 -12.37 -20.50 14.34
N PRO A 141 -12.12 -19.16 14.31
CA PRO A 141 -13.11 -18.20 13.83
C PRO A 141 -13.52 -18.51 12.39
N ALA A 142 -14.80 -18.41 12.07
CA ALA A 142 -15.33 -18.64 10.72
C ALA A 142 -14.96 -17.50 9.78
N ASP A 143 -14.87 -16.29 10.30
CA ASP A 143 -14.58 -15.06 9.53
C ASP A 143 -13.86 -14.03 10.41
N PHE A 144 -13.47 -12.91 9.79
CA PHE A 144 -12.73 -11.85 10.49
C PHE A 144 -13.58 -11.12 11.55
N ASP A 145 -14.89 -11.01 11.37
CA ASP A 145 -15.77 -10.40 12.38
C ASP A 145 -15.80 -11.26 13.65
N GLU A 146 -15.94 -12.57 13.47
CA GLU A 146 -15.87 -13.51 14.61
C GLU A 146 -14.49 -13.48 15.28
N HIS A 147 -13.41 -13.36 14.51
CA HIS A 147 -12.07 -13.17 15.09
C HIS A 147 -11.98 -11.91 15.95
N ILE A 148 -12.49 -10.78 15.46
CA ILE A 148 -12.54 -9.53 16.23
C ILE A 148 -13.30 -9.73 17.53
N MET A 149 -14.48 -10.31 17.46
CA MET A 149 -15.31 -10.57 18.65
C MET A 149 -14.64 -11.48 19.68
N ARG A 150 -13.97 -12.55 19.22
CA ARG A 150 -13.28 -13.51 20.09
C ARG A 150 -12.00 -12.97 20.72
N THR A 151 -11.33 -11.99 20.09
CA THR A 151 -10.03 -11.48 20.54
C THR A 151 -10.11 -10.13 21.24
N MET A 152 -11.07 -9.31 20.87
CA MET A 152 -11.16 -7.91 21.31
C MET A 152 -12.48 -7.56 22.00
N GLY A 153 -13.54 -8.36 21.76
CA GLY A 153 -14.86 -8.16 22.33
C GLY A 153 -15.66 -7.06 21.62
N GLU A 154 -16.92 -6.93 22.04
CA GLU A 154 -17.91 -6.08 21.35
C GLU A 154 -17.59 -4.58 21.41
N GLY A 155 -17.05 -4.11 22.54
CA GLY A 155 -16.72 -2.69 22.70
C GLY A 155 -15.72 -2.21 21.66
N ILE A 156 -14.55 -2.83 21.54
CA ILE A 156 -13.53 -2.48 20.55
C ILE A 156 -14.04 -2.78 19.13
N ALA A 157 -14.80 -3.87 18.94
CA ALA A 157 -15.40 -4.19 17.65
C ALA A 157 -16.25 -3.05 17.11
N ASN A 158 -17.14 -2.49 17.92
CA ASN A 158 -18.06 -1.45 17.51
C ASN A 158 -17.42 -0.05 17.46
N GLN A 159 -16.48 0.24 18.38
CA GLN A 159 -15.80 1.53 18.43
C GLN A 159 -14.84 1.73 17.26
N PHE A 160 -14.11 0.70 16.85
CA PHE A 160 -13.02 0.84 15.91
C PHE A 160 -12.98 -0.25 14.84
N MET A 161 -12.93 -1.54 15.21
CA MET A 161 -12.54 -2.59 14.27
C MET A 161 -13.52 -2.77 13.11
N ARG A 162 -14.82 -2.81 13.37
CA ARG A 162 -15.85 -2.96 12.32
C ARG A 162 -15.94 -1.71 11.43
N PRO A 163 -16.15 -0.49 11.97
CA PRO A 163 -16.27 0.70 11.12
C PRO A 163 -14.99 0.98 10.34
N TYR A 164 -13.82 0.87 10.97
CA TYR A 164 -12.55 1.13 10.30
C TYR A 164 -12.26 0.11 9.19
N ASN A 165 -12.40 -1.19 9.49
CA ASN A 165 -12.12 -2.22 8.48
C ASN A 165 -13.12 -2.16 7.30
N PHE A 166 -14.38 -1.81 7.52
CA PHE A 166 -15.31 -1.56 6.43
C PHE A 166 -14.89 -0.36 5.57
N LYS A 167 -14.40 0.72 6.17
CA LYS A 167 -13.87 1.88 5.42
C LYS A 167 -12.63 1.53 4.60
N VAL A 168 -11.73 0.67 5.11
CA VAL A 168 -10.51 0.24 4.41
C VAL A 168 -10.80 -0.72 3.28
N TRP A 169 -11.53 -1.79 3.58
CA TRP A 169 -11.72 -2.92 2.67
C TRP A 169 -12.88 -2.73 1.71
N ALA A 170 -13.80 -1.81 2.01
CA ALA A 170 -15.09 -1.65 1.34
C ALA A 170 -15.92 -2.95 1.32
N VAL A 171 -15.63 -3.87 2.23
CA VAL A 171 -16.27 -5.17 2.43
C VAL A 171 -16.44 -5.39 3.93
N PRO A 172 -17.60 -5.88 4.40
CA PRO A 172 -17.79 -6.19 5.81
C PRO A 172 -16.81 -7.26 6.29
N PRO A 173 -16.22 -7.15 7.51
CA PRO A 173 -15.32 -8.15 8.08
C PRO A 173 -15.88 -9.58 8.07
N LYS A 174 -17.20 -9.74 8.16
CA LYS A 174 -17.89 -11.04 8.09
C LYS A 174 -17.72 -11.77 6.75
N LYS A 175 -17.33 -11.07 5.68
CA LYS A 175 -17.04 -11.67 4.36
C LYS A 175 -15.55 -11.96 4.15
N MET A 176 -14.73 -11.70 5.16
CA MET A 176 -13.27 -11.85 5.08
C MET A 176 -12.80 -13.04 5.92
N GLN A 177 -11.83 -13.77 5.41
CA GLN A 177 -11.17 -14.86 6.12
C GLN A 177 -10.08 -14.34 7.07
N CYS A 178 -9.44 -15.19 7.87
CA CYS A 178 -8.50 -14.81 8.92
C CYS A 178 -7.02 -15.09 8.60
N ALA A 179 -6.68 -15.81 7.53
CA ALA A 179 -5.30 -16.20 7.25
C ALA A 179 -4.35 -15.04 6.91
N TRP A 180 -4.90 -13.87 6.58
CA TRP A 180 -4.12 -12.67 6.23
C TRP A 180 -3.68 -11.83 7.45
N LEU A 181 -4.23 -12.11 8.65
CA LEU A 181 -4.10 -11.22 9.81
C LEU A 181 -2.65 -11.08 10.29
N GLY A 182 -1.98 -12.19 10.58
CA GLY A 182 -0.56 -12.22 10.94
C GLY A 182 -0.10 -11.06 11.82
N GLU A 183 0.92 -10.36 11.36
CA GLU A 183 1.49 -9.16 12.01
C GLU A 183 0.70 -7.85 11.76
N ARG A 184 -0.41 -7.89 11.00
CA ARG A 184 -1.15 -6.69 10.56
C ARG A 184 -2.21 -6.23 11.55
N VAL A 185 -2.67 -7.11 12.42
CA VAL A 185 -3.70 -6.81 13.41
C VAL A 185 -3.19 -7.15 14.80
N ALA A 186 -2.98 -6.10 15.61
CA ALA A 186 -2.53 -6.27 17.00
C ALA A 186 -3.62 -6.92 17.84
N THR A 187 -3.27 -8.01 18.52
CA THR A 187 -4.13 -8.61 19.55
C THR A 187 -3.84 -7.94 20.89
N PRO A 188 -4.85 -7.36 21.58
CA PRO A 188 -4.64 -6.70 22.85
C PRO A 188 -4.33 -7.72 23.95
N ASP A 189 -3.41 -7.35 24.84
CA ASP A 189 -3.21 -8.03 26.12
C ASP A 189 -4.11 -7.35 27.15
N VAL A 190 -5.18 -8.04 27.57
CA VAL A 190 -6.19 -7.51 28.50
C VAL A 190 -5.56 -7.00 29.79
N LYS A 191 -4.57 -7.71 30.36
CA LYS A 191 -3.90 -7.27 31.60
C LYS A 191 -3.13 -5.97 31.40
N LYS A 192 -2.38 -5.85 30.29
CA LYS A 192 -1.66 -4.61 29.96
C LYS A 192 -2.61 -3.46 29.72
N VAL A 193 -3.70 -3.69 28.98
CA VAL A 193 -4.70 -2.65 28.70
C VAL A 193 -5.32 -2.14 30.00
N VAL A 194 -5.77 -3.05 30.90
CA VAL A 194 -6.34 -2.67 32.21
C VAL A 194 -5.32 -1.93 33.07
N ASN A 195 -4.06 -2.39 33.12
CA ASN A 195 -3.00 -1.69 33.84
C ASN A 195 -2.76 -0.29 33.28
N ASN A 196 -2.75 -0.13 31.96
CA ASN A 196 -2.59 1.17 31.32
C ASN A 196 -3.76 2.11 31.64
N ILE A 197 -4.98 1.60 31.72
CA ILE A 197 -6.16 2.40 32.13
C ILE A 197 -5.99 2.86 33.59
N ILE A 198 -5.64 1.96 34.51
CA ILE A 198 -5.48 2.28 35.94
C ILE A 198 -4.38 3.32 36.14
N HIS A 199 -3.25 3.19 35.44
CA HIS A 199 -2.09 4.07 35.56
C HIS A 199 -2.11 5.26 34.59
N ASN A 200 -3.15 5.40 33.78
CA ASN A 200 -3.28 6.43 32.74
C ASN A 200 -2.06 6.50 31.80
N LYS A 201 -1.63 5.33 31.31
CA LYS A 201 -0.47 5.17 30.42
C LYS A 201 -0.92 4.80 29.01
N THR A 202 -0.10 5.17 28.04
CA THR A 202 -0.24 4.76 26.63
C THR A 202 0.77 3.68 26.27
N ALA A 203 0.46 2.89 25.23
CA ALA A 203 1.36 1.94 24.62
C ALA A 203 1.75 2.42 23.22
N GLY A 204 3.03 2.27 22.84
CA GLY A 204 3.54 2.65 21.52
C GLY A 204 4.45 1.57 20.93
N GLY A 205 5.05 1.86 19.76
CA GLY A 205 6.14 1.05 19.19
C GLY A 205 5.73 -0.32 18.65
N TRP A 206 4.45 -0.55 18.35
CA TRP A 206 3.99 -1.84 17.84
C TRP A 206 4.13 -1.96 16.31
N GLY A 207 4.53 -3.15 15.85
CA GLY A 207 4.55 -3.57 14.45
C GLY A 207 5.92 -3.42 13.77
N PRO A 208 6.12 -4.14 12.66
CA PRO A 208 7.41 -4.22 11.98
C PRO A 208 7.85 -2.90 11.33
N ASN A 209 6.91 -2.00 11.06
CA ASN A 209 7.13 -0.69 10.46
C ASN A 209 7.16 0.46 11.50
N ALA A 210 7.49 0.17 12.75
CA ALA A 210 7.68 1.19 13.79
C ALA A 210 8.79 2.18 13.39
N THR A 211 9.79 1.70 12.66
CA THR A 211 10.81 2.51 11.99
C THR A 211 10.83 2.14 10.50
N PHE A 212 10.86 3.14 9.63
CA PHE A 212 10.85 2.94 8.17
C PHE A 212 11.75 3.92 7.44
N ARG A 213 12.13 3.56 6.20
CA ARG A 213 12.82 4.46 5.27
C ARG A 213 11.82 5.03 4.26
N PHE A 214 12.15 6.22 3.76
CA PHE A 214 11.46 6.85 2.65
C PHE A 214 12.48 7.53 1.72
N PRO A 215 12.32 7.46 0.39
CA PRO A 215 13.26 8.10 -0.53
C PRO A 215 13.22 9.61 -0.38
N ALA A 216 14.38 10.25 -0.45
CA ALA A 216 14.49 11.69 -0.30
C ALA A 216 13.76 12.44 -1.42
N LYS A 217 13.81 11.92 -2.66
CA LYS A 217 13.24 12.56 -3.85
C LYS A 217 12.33 11.59 -4.60
N ASP A 218 11.45 12.16 -5.40
CA ASP A 218 10.60 11.47 -6.39
C ASP A 218 9.59 10.48 -5.79
N GLY A 219 9.36 10.53 -4.46
CA GLY A 219 8.44 9.65 -3.78
C GLY A 219 8.80 8.17 -3.91
N THR A 220 7.90 7.28 -3.52
CA THR A 220 8.12 5.82 -3.63
C THR A 220 8.42 5.38 -5.07
N GLY A 221 7.79 6.01 -6.06
CA GLY A 221 8.03 5.73 -7.48
C GLY A 221 9.48 5.92 -7.89
N GLY A 222 10.19 6.87 -7.27
CA GLY A 222 11.61 7.12 -7.52
C GLY A 222 12.50 5.90 -7.25
N ILE A 223 12.16 5.07 -6.26
CA ILE A 223 12.87 3.81 -5.97
C ILE A 223 12.79 2.88 -7.18
N TRP A 224 11.58 2.68 -7.70
CA TRP A 224 11.36 1.70 -8.79
C TRP A 224 11.88 2.19 -10.13
N ILE A 225 11.87 3.49 -10.37
CA ILE A 225 12.56 4.11 -11.51
C ILE A 225 14.08 3.86 -11.41
N ALA A 226 14.66 4.05 -10.23
CA ALA A 226 16.08 3.79 -9.99
C ALA A 226 16.43 2.31 -10.16
N VAL A 227 15.62 1.39 -9.63
CA VAL A 227 15.81 -0.06 -9.82
C VAL A 227 15.74 -0.42 -11.31
N ALA A 228 14.76 0.10 -12.06
CA ALA A 228 14.65 -0.14 -13.50
C ALA A 228 15.86 0.39 -14.29
N LYS A 229 16.49 1.47 -13.84
CA LYS A 229 17.72 2.02 -14.45
C LYS A 229 18.94 1.10 -14.28
N THR A 230 18.96 0.20 -13.29
CA THR A 230 20.02 -0.80 -13.15
C THR A 230 19.93 -1.94 -14.18
N LEU A 231 18.86 -2.00 -14.96
CA LEU A 231 18.62 -3.00 -15.99
C LEU A 231 18.90 -2.45 -17.39
N PRO A 232 19.38 -3.27 -18.35
CA PRO A 232 19.65 -2.83 -19.72
C PRO A 232 18.38 -2.33 -20.42
N ASP A 233 18.48 -1.22 -21.17
CA ASP A 233 17.34 -0.66 -21.91
C ASP A 233 16.82 -1.60 -22.99
N SER A 234 17.70 -2.39 -23.62
CA SER A 234 17.33 -3.41 -24.61
C SER A 234 16.44 -4.53 -24.08
N LYS A 235 16.29 -4.64 -22.76
CA LYS A 235 15.45 -5.62 -22.07
C LYS A 235 14.11 -5.06 -21.59
N LYS A 236 13.79 -3.80 -21.94
CA LYS A 236 12.60 -3.10 -21.47
C LYS A 236 11.73 -2.65 -22.65
N ARG A 237 10.43 -2.92 -22.60
CA ARG A 237 9.42 -2.34 -23.51
C ARG A 237 8.29 -1.77 -22.67
N PHE A 238 8.29 -0.46 -22.50
CA PHE A 238 7.32 0.26 -21.68
C PHE A 238 6.43 1.16 -22.53
N GLY A 239 5.25 1.51 -22.01
CA GLY A 239 4.27 2.30 -22.69
C GLY A 239 3.47 1.52 -23.74
N GLU A 240 3.14 2.15 -24.84
CA GLU A 240 2.33 1.55 -25.91
C GLU A 240 2.93 0.25 -26.45
N HIS A 241 4.26 0.21 -26.60
CA HIS A 241 5.01 -0.95 -27.07
C HIS A 241 5.08 -2.11 -26.07
N GLY A 242 4.71 -1.88 -24.79
CA GLY A 242 4.64 -2.87 -23.73
C GLY A 242 3.22 -3.22 -23.32
N THR A 243 2.20 -2.64 -23.97
CA THR A 243 0.80 -2.88 -23.66
C THR A 243 0.31 -4.20 -24.24
N VAL A 244 0.05 -5.18 -23.36
CA VAL A 244 -0.48 -6.51 -23.74
C VAL A 244 -1.92 -6.40 -24.17
N THR A 245 -2.28 -7.04 -25.26
CA THR A 245 -3.67 -7.13 -25.77
C THR A 245 -4.18 -8.57 -25.82
N LYS A 246 -3.32 -9.57 -25.95
CA LYS A 246 -3.68 -10.99 -25.97
C LYS A 246 -2.56 -11.87 -25.42
N VAL A 247 -2.93 -12.90 -24.68
CA VAL A 247 -2.03 -13.95 -24.22
C VAL A 247 -2.56 -15.28 -24.77
N ASP A 248 -1.80 -15.92 -25.64
CA ASP A 248 -2.07 -17.28 -26.13
C ASP A 248 -1.18 -18.27 -25.39
N ALA A 249 -1.71 -18.86 -24.33
CA ALA A 249 -0.95 -19.77 -23.47
C ALA A 249 -0.57 -21.09 -24.18
N ASN A 250 -1.39 -21.53 -25.15
CA ASN A 250 -1.13 -22.77 -25.90
C ASN A 250 0.01 -22.59 -26.91
N ALA A 251 0.00 -21.46 -27.62
CA ALA A 251 1.06 -21.11 -28.56
C ALA A 251 2.26 -20.46 -27.88
N LYS A 252 2.18 -20.14 -26.56
CA LYS A 252 3.17 -19.40 -25.78
C LYS A 252 3.55 -18.06 -26.43
N ARG A 253 2.54 -17.25 -26.76
CA ARG A 253 2.67 -15.99 -27.47
C ARG A 253 1.92 -14.89 -26.76
N VAL A 254 2.54 -13.71 -26.69
CA VAL A 254 1.89 -12.48 -26.23
C VAL A 254 1.86 -11.48 -27.38
N THR A 255 0.69 -10.89 -27.64
CA THR A 255 0.50 -9.85 -28.65
C THR A 255 0.37 -8.50 -27.95
N PHE A 256 1.02 -7.49 -28.48
CA PHE A 256 1.02 -6.13 -27.97
C PHE A 256 0.17 -5.20 -28.83
N LYS A 257 -0.16 -4.02 -28.27
CA LYS A 257 -1.02 -3.01 -28.92
C LYS A 257 -0.44 -2.50 -30.25
N ASP A 258 0.88 -2.44 -30.37
CA ASP A 258 1.59 -2.04 -31.61
C ASP A 258 1.68 -3.16 -32.68
N GLY A 259 1.11 -4.34 -32.37
CA GLY A 259 1.15 -5.50 -33.25
C GLY A 259 2.37 -6.40 -33.08
N THR A 260 3.35 -6.03 -32.26
CA THR A 260 4.48 -6.90 -31.91
C THR A 260 4.00 -8.18 -31.27
N VAL A 261 4.66 -9.30 -31.56
CA VAL A 261 4.45 -10.60 -30.93
C VAL A 261 5.71 -11.06 -30.23
N VAL A 262 5.57 -11.49 -28.97
CA VAL A 262 6.65 -12.10 -28.21
C VAL A 262 6.33 -13.57 -27.96
N ASN A 263 7.22 -14.46 -28.43
CA ASN A 263 7.20 -15.87 -28.09
C ASN A 263 8.01 -16.08 -26.81
N TYR A 264 7.50 -16.92 -25.90
CA TYR A 264 8.15 -17.18 -24.62
C TYR A 264 8.19 -18.67 -24.30
N ASN A 265 9.17 -19.11 -23.52
CA ASN A 265 9.15 -20.43 -22.92
C ASN A 265 8.41 -20.43 -21.58
N LYS A 266 8.67 -19.41 -20.76
CA LYS A 266 8.05 -19.19 -19.45
C LYS A 266 7.55 -17.75 -19.34
N LEU A 267 6.43 -17.54 -18.66
CA LEU A 267 5.81 -16.24 -18.45
C LEU A 267 5.71 -15.94 -16.95
N VAL A 268 6.28 -14.83 -16.51
CA VAL A 268 6.01 -14.26 -15.19
C VAL A 268 4.99 -13.13 -15.37
N ASN A 269 3.77 -13.38 -14.94
CA ASN A 269 2.69 -12.37 -14.97
C ASN A 269 2.62 -11.63 -13.65
N THR A 270 2.60 -10.30 -13.69
CA THR A 270 2.40 -9.47 -12.50
C THR A 270 1.19 -8.53 -12.62
N MET A 271 0.47 -8.55 -13.75
CA MET A 271 -0.83 -7.91 -13.81
C MET A 271 -1.83 -8.65 -12.92
N ALA A 272 -2.95 -8.02 -12.60
CA ALA A 272 -4.01 -8.68 -11.87
C ALA A 272 -4.46 -9.96 -12.58
N VAL A 273 -4.59 -11.06 -11.83
CA VAL A 273 -4.81 -12.39 -12.42
C VAL A 273 -6.17 -12.50 -13.14
N ASP A 274 -7.18 -11.76 -12.67
CA ASP A 274 -8.48 -11.64 -13.34
C ASP A 274 -8.32 -10.97 -14.72
N ALA A 275 -7.52 -9.91 -14.84
CA ALA A 275 -7.21 -9.29 -16.12
C ALA A 275 -6.38 -10.22 -17.03
N LEU A 276 -5.44 -10.99 -16.48
CA LEU A 276 -4.67 -11.96 -17.26
C LEU A 276 -5.57 -12.98 -17.94
N VAL A 277 -6.50 -13.60 -17.19
CA VAL A 277 -7.39 -14.63 -17.75
C VAL A 277 -8.34 -14.09 -18.80
N GLU A 278 -8.74 -12.81 -18.69
CA GLU A 278 -9.49 -12.10 -19.75
C GLU A 278 -8.65 -11.94 -21.01
N HIS A 279 -7.36 -11.55 -20.90
CA HIS A 279 -6.44 -11.47 -22.04
C HIS A 279 -6.15 -12.85 -22.67
N MET A 280 -6.27 -13.93 -21.90
CA MET A 280 -6.18 -15.31 -22.38
C MET A 280 -7.45 -15.77 -23.10
N GLY A 281 -8.61 -15.21 -22.78
CA GLY A 281 -9.91 -15.62 -23.31
C GLY A 281 -10.33 -17.01 -22.86
N ASP A 282 -9.79 -17.52 -21.76
CA ASP A 282 -10.09 -18.84 -21.20
C ASP A 282 -11.34 -18.75 -20.30
N LYS A 283 -12.46 -19.21 -20.81
CA LYS A 283 -13.76 -19.07 -20.14
C LYS A 283 -13.81 -19.74 -18.77
N GLU A 284 -13.16 -20.89 -18.60
CA GLU A 284 -13.13 -21.61 -17.33
C GLU A 284 -12.37 -20.83 -16.26
N LEU A 285 -11.20 -20.29 -16.61
CA LEU A 285 -10.40 -19.48 -15.70
C LEU A 285 -11.05 -18.11 -15.43
N ILE A 286 -11.70 -17.51 -16.43
CA ILE A 286 -12.49 -16.27 -16.26
C ILE A 286 -13.61 -16.52 -15.25
N ASP A 287 -14.40 -17.58 -15.43
CA ASP A 287 -15.51 -17.90 -14.52
C ASP A 287 -15.01 -18.16 -13.08
N LEU A 288 -13.88 -18.86 -12.94
CA LEU A 288 -13.27 -19.11 -11.65
C LEU A 288 -12.80 -17.81 -10.97
N SER A 289 -12.23 -16.88 -11.72
CA SER A 289 -11.70 -15.61 -11.19
C SER A 289 -12.78 -14.62 -10.71
N LYS A 290 -14.05 -14.80 -11.13
CA LYS A 290 -15.16 -13.92 -10.71
C LYS A 290 -15.42 -13.90 -9.22
N ASP A 291 -15.00 -14.94 -8.50
CA ASP A 291 -15.11 -15.02 -7.04
C ASP A 291 -13.92 -14.37 -6.31
N LEU A 292 -13.00 -13.72 -7.04
CA LEU A 292 -11.96 -12.87 -6.47
C LEU A 292 -12.49 -11.45 -6.27
N TYR A 293 -12.62 -11.03 -5.02
CA TYR A 293 -13.07 -9.68 -4.66
C TYR A 293 -11.90 -8.72 -4.48
N TYR A 294 -12.11 -7.47 -4.84
CA TYR A 294 -11.16 -6.39 -4.60
C TYR A 294 -11.90 -5.07 -4.35
N SER A 295 -11.21 -4.13 -3.74
CA SER A 295 -11.67 -2.75 -3.66
C SER A 295 -10.82 -1.85 -4.55
N SER A 296 -11.47 -0.85 -5.14
CA SER A 296 -10.78 0.28 -5.76
C SER A 296 -10.33 1.25 -4.68
N THR A 297 -9.29 2.01 -4.97
CA THR A 297 -8.77 3.05 -4.06
C THR A 297 -8.74 4.39 -4.78
N HIS A 298 -9.34 5.40 -4.17
CA HIS A 298 -9.16 6.80 -4.55
C HIS A 298 -8.04 7.39 -3.71
N VAL A 299 -7.06 7.96 -4.37
CA VAL A 299 -6.02 8.78 -3.75
C VAL A 299 -6.34 10.24 -4.01
N ILE A 300 -6.45 11.01 -2.95
CA ILE A 300 -6.77 12.43 -2.98
C ILE A 300 -5.61 13.18 -2.34
N GLY A 301 -5.07 14.17 -3.03
CA GLY A 301 -4.02 15.03 -2.52
C GLY A 301 -4.52 16.45 -2.32
N VAL A 302 -4.10 17.08 -1.22
CA VAL A 302 -4.38 18.48 -0.91
C VAL A 302 -3.07 19.16 -0.56
N GLY A 303 -2.64 20.09 -1.41
CA GLY A 303 -1.48 20.96 -1.21
C GLY A 303 -1.90 22.28 -0.61
N ILE A 304 -1.28 22.68 0.49
CA ILE A 304 -1.70 23.80 1.35
C ILE A 304 -0.55 24.78 1.48
N ARG A 305 -0.85 26.08 1.36
CA ARG A 305 0.10 27.17 1.63
C ARG A 305 0.21 27.41 3.13
N GLY A 306 1.39 27.74 3.59
CA GLY A 306 1.70 28.09 4.96
C GLY A 306 2.59 27.04 5.65
N GLU A 307 3.00 27.37 6.85
CA GLU A 307 3.72 26.43 7.72
C GLU A 307 2.77 25.32 8.17
N ARG A 308 3.29 24.10 8.26
CA ARG A 308 2.53 22.98 8.82
C ARG A 308 2.11 23.29 10.25
N PRO A 309 0.80 23.22 10.58
CA PRO A 309 0.32 23.58 11.91
C PRO A 309 0.86 22.63 13.01
N GLU A 310 1.08 23.16 14.21
CA GLU A 310 1.54 22.37 15.36
C GLU A 310 0.60 21.20 15.68
N ARG A 311 -0.73 21.37 15.52
CA ARG A 311 -1.72 20.28 15.70
C ARG A 311 -1.51 19.09 14.76
N ILE A 312 -0.89 19.30 13.60
CA ILE A 312 -0.48 18.23 12.67
C ILE A 312 0.85 17.63 13.13
N GLY A 313 1.81 18.50 13.49
CA GLY A 313 3.09 18.07 14.05
C GLY A 313 3.81 17.06 13.16
N ASP A 314 4.37 16.06 13.78
CA ASP A 314 5.22 15.02 13.19
C ASP A 314 4.45 13.74 12.78
N LYS A 315 3.12 13.80 12.76
CA LYS A 315 2.28 12.67 12.37
C LYS A 315 2.63 12.14 10.99
N CYS A 316 2.75 10.82 10.87
CA CYS A 316 3.03 10.14 9.61
C CYS A 316 1.72 9.84 8.88
N TRP A 317 1.00 8.83 9.34
CA TRP A 317 -0.34 8.51 8.82
C TRP A 317 -1.34 8.30 9.95
N LEU A 318 -2.59 8.59 9.63
CA LEU A 318 -3.68 8.71 10.57
C LEU A 318 -4.87 7.89 10.10
N TYR A 319 -5.61 7.31 11.03
CA TYR A 319 -6.74 6.42 10.79
C TYR A 319 -8.05 7.07 11.21
N PHE A 320 -9.10 6.90 10.40
CA PHE A 320 -10.39 7.55 10.57
C PHE A 320 -11.55 6.54 10.50
N PRO A 321 -11.99 5.99 11.65
CA PRO A 321 -13.09 5.03 11.69
C PRO A 321 -14.48 5.67 11.56
N GLU A 322 -14.64 6.96 11.90
CA GLU A 322 -15.93 7.65 11.99
C GLU A 322 -16.43 8.11 10.61
N ASP A 323 -17.76 8.27 10.48
CA ASP A 323 -18.43 8.65 9.22
C ASP A 323 -18.39 10.16 8.92
N ASN A 324 -17.69 10.95 9.74
CA ASN A 324 -17.54 12.39 9.55
C ASN A 324 -16.58 12.79 8.41
N CYS A 325 -15.96 11.80 7.76
CA CYS A 325 -15.13 11.96 6.59
C CYS A 325 -15.19 10.69 5.71
N PRO A 326 -14.99 10.80 4.38
CA PRO A 326 -15.03 9.64 3.48
C PRO A 326 -13.76 8.78 3.55
N PHE A 327 -12.60 9.36 3.89
CA PHE A 327 -11.32 8.67 3.90
C PHE A 327 -11.13 7.80 5.15
N TYR A 328 -10.45 6.67 4.97
CA TYR A 328 -10.05 5.80 6.07
C TYR A 328 -8.64 6.12 6.59
N ARG A 329 -7.79 6.73 5.75
CA ARG A 329 -6.41 7.09 6.08
C ARG A 329 -6.06 8.46 5.52
N ALA A 330 -5.31 9.22 6.30
CA ALA A 330 -4.62 10.42 5.86
C ALA A 330 -3.13 10.28 6.15
N THR A 331 -2.29 10.60 5.17
CA THR A 331 -0.84 10.64 5.32
C THR A 331 -0.38 12.09 5.22
N ILE A 332 0.38 12.56 6.20
CA ILE A 332 1.02 13.89 6.13
C ILE A 332 2.24 13.76 5.24
N PHE A 333 2.01 13.80 3.94
CA PHE A 333 3.00 13.39 2.96
C PHE A 333 4.22 14.30 2.92
N SER A 334 4.03 15.58 3.24
CA SER A 334 5.13 16.53 3.43
C SER A 334 6.04 16.22 4.61
N ASN A 335 5.62 15.37 5.57
CA ASN A 335 6.48 14.94 6.67
C ASN A 335 7.49 13.86 6.28
N TYR A 336 7.27 13.18 5.15
CA TYR A 336 8.15 12.09 4.71
C TYR A 336 9.40 12.59 4.00
N SER A 337 9.26 13.68 3.23
CA SER A 337 10.36 14.37 2.57
C SER A 337 10.03 15.84 2.29
N PRO A 338 11.00 16.76 2.44
CA PRO A 338 10.83 18.16 2.04
C PRO A 338 10.70 18.34 0.53
N TYR A 339 10.99 17.30 -0.25
CA TYR A 339 10.88 17.32 -1.72
C TYR A 339 9.53 16.77 -2.23
N ASN A 340 8.64 16.36 -1.32
CA ASN A 340 7.28 15.94 -1.69
C ASN A 340 6.34 17.11 -2.00
N GLN A 341 6.78 18.35 -1.81
CA GLN A 341 6.07 19.59 -2.13
C GLN A 341 7.00 20.62 -2.75
N PRO A 342 6.45 21.65 -3.40
CA PRO A 342 7.24 22.73 -3.99
C PRO A 342 8.09 23.45 -2.94
N GLN A 343 9.27 23.90 -3.35
CA GLN A 343 10.14 24.72 -2.51
C GLN A 343 9.49 26.08 -2.20
N LYS A 344 9.85 26.69 -1.08
CA LYS A 344 9.26 27.94 -0.58
C LYS A 344 9.20 29.08 -1.62
N GLY A 345 10.19 29.23 -2.47
CA GLY A 345 10.26 30.28 -3.49
C GLY A 345 9.40 30.04 -4.74
N VAL A 346 8.77 28.87 -4.86
CA VAL A 346 7.81 28.61 -5.95
C VAL A 346 6.52 29.38 -5.65
N LYS A 347 6.09 30.20 -6.61
CA LYS A 347 4.87 31.01 -6.49
C LYS A 347 3.68 30.28 -7.08
N LEU A 348 2.64 30.09 -6.28
CA LEU A 348 1.39 29.44 -6.67
C LEU A 348 0.20 30.35 -6.42
N ALA A 349 -0.86 30.19 -7.22
CA ALA A 349 -2.16 30.80 -6.94
C ALA A 349 -2.91 29.93 -5.92
N THR A 350 -3.73 30.55 -5.09
CA THR A 350 -4.71 29.85 -4.27
C THR A 350 -5.88 29.41 -5.15
N GLN A 351 -6.19 28.11 -5.16
CA GLN A 351 -7.29 27.56 -5.95
C GLN A 351 -8.64 27.71 -5.24
N GLN A 352 -8.64 27.47 -3.93
CA GLN A 352 -9.80 27.63 -3.03
C GLN A 352 -9.34 27.74 -1.58
N LEU A 353 -10.25 28.15 -0.70
CA LEU A 353 -10.04 28.03 0.75
C LEU A 353 -10.53 26.68 1.27
N GLY A 354 -10.17 26.33 2.50
CA GLY A 354 -10.54 25.06 3.14
C GLY A 354 -12.05 24.81 3.18
N ASP A 355 -12.85 25.86 3.31
CA ASP A 355 -14.33 25.80 3.27
C ASP A 355 -14.92 25.71 1.85
N GLY A 356 -14.08 25.63 0.83
CA GLY A 356 -14.47 25.58 -0.57
C GLY A 356 -14.79 26.94 -1.18
N SER A 357 -14.70 28.05 -0.43
CA SER A 357 -14.90 29.38 -0.97
C SER A 357 -13.78 29.80 -1.93
N LYS A 358 -14.10 30.73 -2.84
CA LYS A 358 -13.12 31.28 -3.76
C LYS A 358 -12.16 32.22 -3.06
N PRO A 359 -10.87 32.22 -3.40
CA PRO A 359 -9.92 33.19 -2.87
C PRO A 359 -10.29 34.61 -3.32
N SER A 360 -9.94 35.60 -2.50
CA SER A 360 -10.15 37.02 -2.80
C SER A 360 -9.26 37.56 -3.92
N SER A 361 -8.18 36.82 -4.26
CA SER A 361 -7.20 37.19 -5.28
C SER A 361 -6.63 35.95 -5.95
N SER A 362 -6.31 36.05 -7.25
CA SER A 362 -5.56 35.06 -8.03
C SER A 362 -4.06 35.34 -8.08
N GLU A 363 -3.56 36.21 -7.21
CA GLU A 363 -2.14 36.57 -7.14
C GLU A 363 -1.28 35.35 -6.78
N LEU A 364 -0.14 35.25 -7.46
CA LEU A 364 0.87 34.23 -7.19
C LEU A 364 1.65 34.63 -5.93
N LYS A 365 1.64 33.77 -4.92
CA LYS A 365 2.34 33.98 -3.64
C LYS A 365 3.31 32.85 -3.36
N ASP A 366 4.40 33.16 -2.66
CA ASP A 366 5.38 32.20 -2.18
C ASP A 366 4.77 31.24 -1.13
N GLY A 367 5.48 30.11 -0.91
CA GLY A 367 5.22 29.19 0.20
C GLY A 367 5.61 29.76 1.56
N PRO A 368 5.84 28.91 2.57
CA PRO A 368 6.04 27.44 2.41
C PRO A 368 4.78 26.67 2.08
N TYR A 369 4.96 25.37 1.84
CA TYR A 369 3.88 24.44 1.48
C TYR A 369 3.97 23.16 2.28
N TRP A 370 2.81 22.55 2.54
CA TRP A 370 2.70 21.21 3.11
C TRP A 370 1.55 20.46 2.45
N SER A 371 1.47 19.16 2.64
CA SER A 371 0.48 18.35 1.92
C SER A 371 -0.07 17.22 2.76
N ILE A 372 -1.32 16.86 2.45
CA ILE A 372 -2.03 15.72 2.98
C ILE A 372 -2.46 14.83 1.81
N MET A 373 -2.22 13.54 1.94
CA MET A 373 -2.71 12.51 1.02
C MET A 373 -3.77 11.67 1.72
N LEU A 374 -4.92 11.52 1.08
CA LEU A 374 -6.09 10.80 1.59
C LEU A 374 -6.37 9.56 0.77
N GLU A 375 -6.87 8.52 1.42
CA GLU A 375 -7.27 7.28 0.75
C GLU A 375 -8.72 6.94 1.08
N VAL A 376 -9.50 6.68 0.03
CA VAL A 376 -10.90 6.27 0.10
C VAL A 376 -11.08 4.98 -0.70
N SER A 377 -11.61 3.94 -0.06
CA SER A 377 -11.92 2.68 -0.75
C SER A 377 -13.34 2.69 -1.33
N GLU A 378 -13.50 1.96 -2.42
CA GLU A 378 -14.77 1.79 -3.14
C GLU A 378 -14.97 0.33 -3.54
N SER A 379 -16.20 -0.14 -3.43
CA SER A 379 -16.67 -1.42 -3.99
C SER A 379 -18.17 -1.37 -4.25
N SER A 380 -18.74 -2.43 -4.81
CA SER A 380 -20.20 -2.57 -4.93
C SER A 380 -20.93 -2.56 -3.59
N MET A 381 -20.26 -2.96 -2.49
CA MET A 381 -20.81 -2.95 -1.12
C MET A 381 -20.60 -1.60 -0.40
N LYS A 382 -19.72 -0.76 -0.92
CA LYS A 382 -19.43 0.59 -0.43
C LYS A 382 -19.21 1.51 -1.63
N PRO A 383 -20.30 1.90 -2.33
CA PRO A 383 -20.19 2.82 -3.45
C PRO A 383 -19.78 4.21 -2.98
N VAL A 384 -19.15 4.96 -3.88
CA VAL A 384 -18.65 6.32 -3.64
C VAL A 384 -19.24 7.27 -4.69
N ASP A 385 -19.70 8.44 -4.26
CA ASP A 385 -20.04 9.53 -5.18
C ASP A 385 -18.75 10.19 -5.70
N GLN A 386 -18.22 9.62 -6.78
CA GLN A 386 -16.94 10.07 -7.36
C GLN A 386 -16.96 11.55 -7.79
N LYS A 387 -18.14 12.08 -8.16
CA LYS A 387 -18.28 13.49 -8.58
C LYS A 387 -18.04 14.47 -7.44
N ASN A 388 -18.49 14.13 -6.24
CA ASN A 388 -18.37 14.99 -5.07
C ASN A 388 -17.22 14.59 -4.14
N LEU A 389 -16.54 13.46 -4.39
CA LEU A 389 -15.58 12.87 -3.46
C LEU A 389 -14.45 13.82 -3.04
N LEU A 390 -13.88 14.60 -3.97
CA LEU A 390 -12.85 15.59 -3.64
C LEU A 390 -13.37 16.65 -2.68
N LYS A 391 -14.54 17.21 -2.97
CA LYS A 391 -15.21 18.20 -2.12
C LYS A 391 -15.51 17.64 -0.73
N ASP A 392 -16.09 16.44 -0.69
CA ASP A 392 -16.45 15.77 0.58
C ASP A 392 -15.21 15.40 1.40
N SER A 393 -14.12 15.08 0.73
CA SER A 393 -12.84 14.80 1.39
C SER A 393 -12.22 16.07 2.00
N ILE A 394 -12.28 17.21 1.30
CA ILE A 394 -11.83 18.49 1.85
C ILE A 394 -12.73 18.89 3.04
N GLN A 395 -14.05 18.73 2.94
CA GLN A 395 -14.94 18.93 4.07
C GLN A 395 -14.63 17.97 5.23
N GLY A 396 -14.28 16.72 4.93
CA GLY A 396 -13.82 15.75 5.93
C GLY A 396 -12.55 16.19 6.67
N LEU A 397 -11.62 16.87 5.99
CA LEU A 397 -10.45 17.46 6.63
C LEU A 397 -10.83 18.59 7.61
N ILE A 398 -11.86 19.38 7.30
CA ILE A 398 -12.44 20.38 8.24
C ILE A 398 -13.09 19.67 9.43
N ASN A 399 -13.94 18.68 9.16
CA ASN A 399 -14.67 17.95 10.21
C ASN A 399 -13.75 17.24 11.20
N THR A 400 -12.58 16.82 10.73
CA THR A 400 -11.55 16.15 11.54
C THR A 400 -10.48 17.12 12.09
N GLU A 401 -10.65 18.42 11.87
CA GLU A 401 -9.76 19.50 12.31
C GLU A 401 -8.32 19.40 11.74
N MET A 402 -8.16 18.67 10.64
CA MET A 402 -6.87 18.58 9.93
C MET A 402 -6.51 19.90 9.27
N ILE A 403 -7.49 20.57 8.66
CA ILE A 403 -7.37 21.93 8.11
C ILE A 403 -8.43 22.84 8.69
N LYS A 404 -8.27 24.15 8.49
CA LYS A 404 -9.23 25.18 8.89
C LYS A 404 -9.94 25.76 7.67
N PRO A 405 -11.15 26.35 7.85
CA PRO A 405 -11.89 26.98 6.74
C PRO A 405 -11.10 28.00 5.93
N GLY A 406 -10.21 28.76 6.58
CA GLY A 406 -9.41 29.80 5.93
C GLY A 406 -8.07 29.35 5.37
N ASP A 407 -7.71 28.05 5.47
CA ASP A 407 -6.45 27.55 4.92
C ASP A 407 -6.45 27.64 3.38
N GLU A 408 -5.36 28.13 2.79
CA GLU A 408 -5.22 28.31 1.34
C GLU A 408 -4.83 27.00 0.67
N ILE A 409 -5.76 26.40 -0.08
CA ILE A 409 -5.49 25.21 -0.91
C ILE A 409 -4.95 25.68 -2.26
N VAL A 410 -3.74 25.28 -2.59
CA VAL A 410 -3.01 25.68 -3.81
C VAL A 410 -2.91 24.57 -4.84
N SER A 411 -3.19 23.33 -4.46
CA SER A 411 -3.19 22.17 -5.35
C SER A 411 -4.18 21.14 -4.86
N THR A 412 -4.89 20.51 -5.79
CA THR A 412 -5.73 19.34 -5.52
C THR A 412 -5.38 18.24 -6.51
N TYR A 413 -5.46 17.00 -6.04
CA TYR A 413 -5.19 15.80 -6.82
C TYR A 413 -6.25 14.75 -6.52
N HIS A 414 -6.72 14.03 -7.54
CA HIS A 414 -7.60 12.89 -7.39
C HIS A 414 -7.33 11.88 -8.50
N ARG A 415 -7.03 10.66 -8.12
CA ARG A 415 -6.91 9.53 -9.03
C ARG A 415 -7.54 8.28 -8.41
N ARG A 416 -8.31 7.54 -9.22
CA ARG A 416 -8.88 6.26 -8.87
C ARG A 416 -8.02 5.13 -9.45
N PHE A 417 -7.70 4.18 -8.61
CA PHE A 417 -7.04 2.93 -8.98
C PHE A 417 -8.05 1.81 -8.86
N ASP A 418 -8.34 1.15 -9.95
CA ASP A 418 -9.36 0.11 -10.01
C ASP A 418 -9.03 -1.04 -9.05
N HIS A 419 -7.87 -1.63 -9.18
CA HIS A 419 -7.35 -2.65 -8.27
C HIS A 419 -6.51 -2.01 -7.16
N GLY A 420 -7.13 -1.66 -6.03
CA GLY A 420 -6.44 -1.10 -4.86
C GLY A 420 -6.00 -2.16 -3.86
N TYR A 421 -6.96 -2.93 -3.34
CA TYR A 421 -6.72 -4.00 -2.37
C TYR A 421 -7.32 -5.32 -2.82
N PRO A 422 -6.53 -6.41 -2.93
CA PRO A 422 -7.05 -7.75 -3.13
C PRO A 422 -7.72 -8.22 -1.83
N THR A 423 -9.03 -8.34 -1.84
CA THR A 423 -9.78 -8.72 -0.64
C THR A 423 -9.47 -10.16 -0.24
N PRO A 424 -9.04 -10.41 1.01
CA PRO A 424 -8.90 -11.76 1.54
C PRO A 424 -10.28 -12.31 1.91
N SER A 425 -11.11 -12.56 0.90
CA SER A 425 -12.48 -13.06 1.06
C SER A 425 -12.51 -14.51 1.49
N LEU A 426 -13.67 -14.98 1.94
CA LEU A 426 -13.88 -16.38 2.31
C LEU A 426 -13.64 -17.32 1.12
N GLU A 427 -13.97 -16.89 -0.10
CA GLU A 427 -13.86 -17.67 -1.34
C GLU A 427 -12.43 -17.73 -1.89
N ARG A 428 -11.56 -16.79 -1.53
CA ARG A 428 -10.23 -16.58 -2.13
C ARG A 428 -9.40 -17.86 -2.25
N GLU A 429 -9.27 -18.62 -1.17
CA GLU A 429 -8.42 -19.83 -1.19
C GLU A 429 -8.97 -20.91 -2.11
N GLY A 430 -10.30 -21.07 -2.16
CA GLY A 430 -10.96 -22.00 -3.07
C GLY A 430 -10.71 -21.68 -4.55
N VAL A 431 -10.53 -20.40 -4.88
CA VAL A 431 -10.15 -19.95 -6.22
C VAL A 431 -8.66 -20.14 -6.47
N LEU A 432 -7.80 -19.58 -5.61
CA LEU A 432 -6.36 -19.53 -5.85
C LEU A 432 -5.71 -20.92 -5.91
N THR A 433 -6.16 -21.88 -5.11
CA THR A 433 -5.67 -23.28 -5.13
C THR A 433 -5.94 -24.01 -6.43
N LYS A 434 -6.85 -23.52 -7.26
CA LYS A 434 -7.15 -24.03 -8.61
C LYS A 434 -6.50 -23.16 -9.69
N LEU A 435 -6.66 -21.84 -9.57
CA LEU A 435 -6.27 -20.89 -10.61
C LEU A 435 -4.75 -20.80 -10.79
N LEU A 436 -3.99 -20.65 -9.71
CA LEU A 436 -2.53 -20.49 -9.81
C LEU A 436 -1.83 -21.76 -10.34
N PRO A 437 -2.16 -22.99 -9.89
CA PRO A 437 -1.62 -24.21 -10.50
C PRO A 437 -2.01 -24.36 -11.97
N ALA A 438 -3.28 -24.10 -12.35
CA ALA A 438 -3.72 -24.18 -13.73
C ALA A 438 -2.98 -23.22 -14.68
N LEU A 439 -2.56 -22.07 -14.21
CA LEU A 439 -1.67 -21.16 -14.94
C LEU A 439 -0.24 -21.70 -15.01
N GLN A 440 0.27 -22.23 -13.90
CA GLN A 440 1.64 -22.76 -13.84
C GLN A 440 1.82 -24.00 -14.71
N ASP A 441 0.80 -24.86 -14.85
CA ASP A 441 0.77 -25.99 -15.78
C ASP A 441 0.85 -25.53 -17.26
N ARG A 442 0.56 -24.27 -17.53
CA ARG A 442 0.70 -23.61 -18.84
C ARG A 442 1.95 -22.73 -18.93
N ASP A 443 2.92 -22.96 -18.06
CA ASP A 443 4.17 -22.20 -17.99
C ASP A 443 3.99 -20.70 -17.65
N ILE A 444 2.94 -20.35 -16.88
CA ILE A 444 2.64 -19.00 -16.44
C ILE A 444 2.70 -18.90 -14.91
N TRP A 445 3.69 -18.20 -14.38
CA TRP A 445 3.81 -17.84 -12.96
C TRP A 445 3.12 -16.51 -12.72
N SER A 446 1.89 -16.52 -12.20
CA SER A 446 1.18 -15.30 -11.83
C SER A 446 1.53 -14.92 -10.39
N ARG A 447 2.26 -13.80 -10.21
CA ARG A 447 2.85 -13.39 -8.93
C ARG A 447 2.65 -11.89 -8.69
N GLY A 448 2.82 -11.49 -7.43
CA GLY A 448 2.63 -10.11 -7.00
C GLY A 448 1.29 -9.89 -6.29
N ARG A 449 1.08 -8.67 -5.84
CA ARG A 449 -0.08 -8.28 -5.02
C ARG A 449 -1.43 -8.72 -5.60
N PHE A 450 -1.64 -8.50 -6.88
CA PHE A 450 -2.84 -8.92 -7.61
C PHE A 450 -2.62 -10.11 -8.54
N GLY A 451 -1.38 -10.41 -8.90
CA GLY A 451 -1.07 -11.60 -9.69
C GLY A 451 -1.28 -12.90 -8.91
N SER A 452 -1.02 -12.90 -7.61
CA SER A 452 -1.30 -14.01 -6.69
C SER A 452 -2.43 -13.74 -5.69
N TRP A 453 -3.01 -12.53 -5.69
CA TRP A 453 -4.15 -12.13 -4.86
C TRP A 453 -3.96 -12.32 -3.35
N ARG A 454 -2.71 -12.15 -2.87
CA ARG A 454 -2.34 -12.34 -1.47
C ARG A 454 -1.92 -11.05 -0.82
N TYR A 455 -2.85 -10.43 -0.08
CA TYR A 455 -2.60 -9.19 0.68
C TYR A 455 -1.50 -9.37 1.74
N GLU A 456 -1.47 -10.50 2.40
CA GLU A 456 -0.54 -10.85 3.49
C GLU A 456 0.93 -10.85 3.06
N VAL A 457 1.21 -10.93 1.77
CA VAL A 457 2.54 -10.82 1.16
C VAL A 457 2.51 -9.84 -0.02
N GLY A 458 1.78 -8.74 0.15
CA GLY A 458 1.57 -7.71 -0.85
C GLY A 458 2.31 -6.39 -0.61
N ASN A 459 3.18 -6.28 0.40
CA ASN A 459 4.05 -5.11 0.59
C ASN A 459 5.12 -5.05 -0.50
N GLN A 460 5.85 -3.94 -0.60
CA GLN A 460 6.83 -3.75 -1.68
C GLN A 460 7.94 -4.81 -1.66
N ASP A 461 8.48 -5.13 -0.48
CA ASP A 461 9.50 -6.17 -0.29
C ASP A 461 8.97 -7.57 -0.64
N HIS A 462 7.79 -7.93 -0.16
CA HIS A 462 7.13 -9.18 -0.51
C HIS A 462 6.88 -9.28 -2.01
N SER A 463 6.31 -8.23 -2.61
CA SER A 463 6.00 -8.19 -4.04
C SER A 463 7.26 -8.35 -4.89
N PHE A 464 8.35 -7.68 -4.52
CA PHE A 464 9.64 -7.84 -5.17
C PHE A 464 10.15 -9.29 -5.08
N MET A 465 10.11 -9.88 -3.88
CA MET A 465 10.58 -11.25 -3.65
C MET A 465 9.70 -12.30 -4.32
N LEU A 466 8.39 -12.06 -4.46
CA LEU A 466 7.53 -12.95 -5.27
C LEU A 466 8.03 -13.08 -6.72
N GLY A 467 8.54 -11.99 -7.29
CA GLY A 467 9.16 -12.01 -8.62
C GLY A 467 10.50 -12.73 -8.64
N VAL A 468 11.36 -12.47 -7.67
CA VAL A 468 12.66 -13.12 -7.50
C VAL A 468 12.51 -14.63 -7.36
N GLU A 469 11.64 -15.05 -6.42
CA GLU A 469 11.41 -16.47 -6.13
C GLU A 469 10.74 -17.21 -7.28
N ALA A 470 9.87 -16.55 -8.07
CA ALA A 470 9.32 -17.12 -9.30
C ALA A 470 10.42 -17.45 -10.31
N VAL A 471 11.40 -16.56 -10.49
CA VAL A 471 12.55 -16.81 -11.37
C VAL A 471 13.42 -17.95 -10.83
N ASP A 472 13.72 -17.98 -9.54
CA ASP A 472 14.48 -19.08 -8.93
C ASP A 472 13.75 -20.44 -9.06
N SER A 473 12.41 -20.43 -8.96
CA SER A 473 11.58 -21.61 -9.23
C SER A 473 11.66 -22.06 -10.69
N ILE A 474 11.57 -21.12 -11.64
CA ILE A 474 11.66 -21.41 -13.08
C ILE A 474 13.04 -21.98 -13.46
N VAL A 475 14.11 -21.38 -12.95
CA VAL A 475 15.49 -21.70 -13.39
C VAL A 475 16.07 -22.89 -12.62
N ASN A 476 15.79 -22.99 -11.33
CA ASN A 476 16.44 -23.95 -10.43
C ASN A 476 15.48 -24.91 -9.72
N GLY A 477 14.17 -24.78 -9.92
CA GLY A 477 13.17 -25.55 -9.18
C GLY A 477 13.09 -25.20 -7.68
N ALA A 478 13.52 -23.99 -7.30
CA ALA A 478 13.50 -23.54 -5.92
C ALA A 478 12.08 -23.36 -5.38
N VAL A 479 11.91 -23.52 -4.08
CA VAL A 479 10.63 -23.30 -3.39
C VAL A 479 10.37 -21.80 -3.26
N GLU A 480 9.17 -21.37 -3.61
CA GLU A 480 8.70 -19.99 -3.42
C GLU A 480 8.20 -19.80 -1.98
N LEU A 481 9.06 -19.31 -1.10
CA LEU A 481 8.77 -19.17 0.33
C LEU A 481 7.71 -18.09 0.60
N THR A 482 7.82 -16.96 -0.07
CA THR A 482 6.91 -15.81 0.14
C THR A 482 5.48 -16.18 -0.25
N LEU A 483 5.29 -16.88 -1.35
CA LEU A 483 3.96 -17.30 -1.81
C LEU A 483 3.34 -18.38 -0.92
N ASN A 484 4.14 -19.41 -0.59
CA ASN A 484 3.64 -20.65 0.00
C ASN A 484 3.66 -20.66 1.53
N TYR A 485 4.50 -19.82 2.15
CA TYR A 485 4.70 -19.78 3.60
C TYR A 485 4.66 -18.34 4.15
N PRO A 486 3.53 -17.60 3.96
CA PRO A 486 3.42 -16.20 4.35
C PRO A 486 3.70 -15.95 5.84
N ASP A 487 3.25 -16.82 6.73
CA ASP A 487 3.50 -16.69 8.17
C ASP A 487 5.00 -16.79 8.51
N PHE A 488 5.72 -17.67 7.82
CA PHE A 488 7.15 -17.83 8.01
C PHE A 488 7.91 -16.56 7.59
N VAL A 489 7.60 -15.99 6.42
CA VAL A 489 8.30 -14.80 5.94
C VAL A 489 7.93 -13.55 6.74
N ASN A 490 6.66 -13.41 7.14
CA ASN A 490 6.21 -12.31 8.00
C ASN A 490 6.78 -12.39 9.42
N GLY A 491 7.06 -13.59 9.93
CA GLY A 491 7.70 -13.78 11.23
C GLY A 491 9.22 -13.55 11.25
N ARG A 492 9.85 -13.33 10.08
CA ARG A 492 11.30 -13.09 10.00
C ARG A 492 11.66 -11.70 10.50
N ARG A 493 12.78 -11.62 11.21
CA ARG A 493 13.43 -10.36 11.55
C ARG A 493 14.61 -10.13 10.63
N ASN A 494 14.58 -9.07 9.85
CA ASN A 494 15.72 -8.64 9.06
C ASN A 494 16.65 -7.79 9.95
N THR A 495 17.61 -8.44 10.60
CA THR A 495 18.58 -7.80 11.51
C THR A 495 19.68 -7.06 10.76
N GLU A 496 19.84 -7.31 9.47
CA GLU A 496 20.83 -6.66 8.61
C GLU A 496 20.25 -5.45 7.84
N ARG A 497 19.03 -5.06 8.18
CA ARG A 497 18.34 -3.93 7.54
C ARG A 497 19.14 -2.65 7.72
N ARG A 498 19.49 -2.00 6.60
CA ARG A 498 20.10 -0.68 6.61
C ARG A 498 19.10 0.34 7.11
N LEU A 499 19.27 0.75 8.35
CA LEU A 499 18.66 1.95 8.91
C LEU A 499 19.78 2.96 9.06
N GLN A 500 19.61 4.13 8.51
CA GLN A 500 20.53 5.23 8.81
C GLN A 500 20.40 5.53 10.29
N ASP A 501 21.53 5.52 11.01
CA ASP A 501 21.58 5.86 12.43
C ASP A 501 20.87 7.19 12.66
N GLY A 502 20.18 7.33 13.79
CA GLY A 502 19.27 8.44 14.14
C GLY A 502 19.69 9.89 13.84
N ALA A 503 20.88 10.06 13.25
CA ALA A 503 21.31 11.32 12.63
C ALA A 503 20.39 11.78 11.48
N GLN A 504 19.65 10.90 10.87
CA GLN A 504 18.92 11.09 9.61
C GLN A 504 17.39 11.14 9.76
N LEU A 505 16.90 11.46 10.92
CA LEU A 505 15.49 11.84 11.13
C LEU A 505 15.27 13.26 10.59
N PHE A 506 15.54 13.43 9.30
CA PHE A 506 15.67 14.73 8.66
C PHE A 506 14.40 15.56 8.76
N ALA A 507 13.27 14.99 8.42
CA ALA A 507 11.99 15.68 8.48
C ALA A 507 11.68 16.09 9.93
N ASN A 508 11.97 15.22 10.88
CA ASN A 508 11.69 15.43 12.29
C ASN A 508 12.61 16.51 12.89
N LYS A 509 13.93 16.47 12.64
CA LYS A 509 14.87 17.46 13.16
C LYS A 509 14.66 18.87 12.57
N LYS A 510 14.46 18.99 11.26
CA LYS A 510 14.24 20.31 10.63
C LYS A 510 12.87 20.92 10.96
N ALA A 511 11.91 20.12 11.34
CA ALA A 511 10.57 20.57 11.71
C ALA A 511 10.41 20.81 13.22
N GLY A 512 11.48 20.73 14.02
CA GLY A 512 11.42 20.89 15.48
C GLY A 512 10.69 19.74 16.19
N MET A 513 10.61 18.57 15.56
CA MET A 513 9.95 17.39 16.12
C MET A 513 10.79 16.76 17.22
N GLN A 514 10.18 16.43 18.35
CA GLN A 514 10.80 15.58 19.37
C GLN A 514 10.85 14.15 18.85
N VAL A 515 12.04 13.59 18.81
CA VAL A 515 12.28 12.19 18.53
C VAL A 515 12.48 11.52 19.87
N ASP A 516 11.56 10.61 20.23
CA ASP A 516 11.78 9.73 21.37
C ASP A 516 12.95 8.79 21.02
N THR A 517 14.06 9.01 21.73
CA THR A 517 15.30 8.23 21.55
C THR A 517 15.36 6.97 22.41
N GLU A 518 14.30 6.67 23.18
CA GLU A 518 14.19 5.43 23.95
C GLU A 518 13.53 4.33 23.11
N LEU A 519 14.36 3.55 22.45
CA LEU A 519 14.03 2.23 21.91
C LEU A 519 14.60 1.14 22.80
#